data_851f99deea0c19aadced56aee8ddc275
#
_entry.id   851f99deea0c19aadced56aee8ddc275
#
_cell.length_a   1.000
_cell.length_b   1.000
_cell.length_c   1.000
_cell.angle_alpha   90.00
_cell.angle_beta   90.00
_cell.angle_gamma   90.00
#
_symmetry.space_group_name_H-M   'P 1'
#
loop_
_entity.id
_entity.type
_entity.pdbx_description
1 polymer ?
#
loop_
_entity_poly.entity_id
_entity_poly.type
_entity_poly.pdbx_seq_one_letter_code
_entity_poly.pdbx_strand_id
1 'polypeptide(L)'
;PMGWDDNGLPTERRVQNYYGVRCDPAKPYVEGYRPPEKPAKNQRDWDVISRKNFIELCEELAVEDEKVFEDLFTRLGLSVDWDMTYRTIDDVSRAVSQRAFLAGIASGDAYLAEAPTMWDVTFRTAVAQAELEDREVPGAYHRYAFTAADGEQVFIETTRPELLASLLRPGRPPGRR
;
A
#
# COMPACT_ATOMS: atom_id res chain seq x y z
N PRO A 1 -26.18 -8.53 9.79
CA PRO A 1 -25.15 -7.54 10.10
C PRO A 1 -24.60 -6.92 8.84
N MET A 2 -24.03 -5.73 8.97
CA MET A 2 -23.26 -5.01 7.95
C MET A 2 -21.85 -4.78 8.46
N GLY A 3 -20.83 -4.96 7.59
CA GLY A 3 -19.45 -4.67 7.92
C GLY A 3 -18.88 -3.63 6.98
N TRP A 4 -18.22 -2.62 7.54
CA TRP A 4 -17.50 -1.60 6.80
C TRP A 4 -16.02 -1.96 6.72
N ASP A 5 -15.50 -2.08 5.51
CA ASP A 5 -14.07 -2.29 5.26
C ASP A 5 -13.39 -0.95 5.00
N ASP A 6 -12.94 -0.33 6.10
CA ASP A 6 -12.40 1.03 6.11
C ASP A 6 -10.89 1.09 6.06
N ASN A 7 -10.21 -0.03 6.03
CA ASN A 7 -8.75 -0.07 6.00
C ASN A 7 -8.19 -0.26 4.59
N GLY A 8 -6.89 -0.10 4.49
CA GLY A 8 -6.13 -0.38 3.29
C GLY A 8 -5.96 0.81 2.34
N LEU A 9 -5.31 0.54 1.22
CA LEU A 9 -4.88 1.53 0.25
C LEU A 9 -6.04 2.34 -0.39
N PRO A 10 -7.22 1.77 -0.66
CA PRO A 10 -8.34 2.55 -1.19
C PRO A 10 -8.75 3.71 -0.26
N THR A 11 -8.86 3.44 1.03
CA THR A 11 -9.19 4.47 2.05
C THR A 11 -8.07 5.52 2.15
N GLU A 12 -6.81 5.10 2.19
CA GLU A 12 -5.67 6.01 2.21
C GLU A 12 -5.66 6.93 0.98
N ARG A 13 -5.87 6.39 -0.21
CA ARG A 13 -5.94 7.17 -1.46
C ARG A 13 -7.14 8.12 -1.48
N ARG A 14 -8.27 7.69 -0.95
CA ARG A 14 -9.46 8.53 -0.81
C ARG A 14 -9.16 9.76 0.04
N VAL A 15 -8.53 9.58 1.20
CA VAL A 15 -8.12 10.65 2.12
C VAL A 15 -7.07 11.56 1.50
N GLN A 16 -6.05 11.00 0.87
CA GLN A 16 -5.01 11.76 0.19
C GLN A 16 -5.57 12.69 -0.88
N ASN A 17 -6.45 12.16 -1.74
CA ASN A 17 -7.04 12.94 -2.82
C ASN A 17 -8.07 13.95 -2.32
N TYR A 18 -8.85 13.61 -1.30
CA TYR A 18 -9.91 14.46 -0.77
C TYR A 18 -9.35 15.68 -0.06
N TYR A 19 -8.34 15.48 0.79
CA TYR A 19 -7.72 16.54 1.58
C TYR A 19 -6.46 17.15 0.94
N GLY A 20 -5.87 16.52 -0.06
CA GLY A 20 -4.58 16.95 -0.63
C GLY A 20 -3.42 16.80 0.36
N VAL A 21 -3.33 15.65 1.01
CA VAL A 21 -2.33 15.35 2.03
C VAL A 21 -1.52 14.10 1.68
N ARG A 22 -0.31 13.99 2.22
CA ARG A 22 0.52 12.78 2.16
C ARG A 22 1.10 12.47 3.53
N CYS A 23 1.15 11.19 3.86
CA CYS A 23 1.77 10.72 5.09
C CYS A 23 3.29 10.67 4.96
N ASP A 24 4.00 11.20 5.95
CA ASP A 24 5.43 10.98 6.17
C ASP A 24 5.63 10.61 7.66
N PRO A 25 6.02 9.37 7.97
CA PRO A 25 6.25 8.93 9.34
C PRO A 25 7.31 9.74 10.11
N ALA A 26 8.20 10.43 9.38
CA ALA A 26 9.24 11.28 9.99
C ALA A 26 8.71 12.64 10.48
N LYS A 27 7.50 13.03 10.07
CA LYS A 27 6.89 14.27 10.49
C LYS A 27 6.37 14.19 11.94
N PRO A 28 6.55 15.23 12.76
CA PRO A 28 5.98 15.26 14.08
C PRO A 28 4.45 15.39 14.03
N TYR A 29 3.79 14.86 15.04
CA TYR A 29 2.35 15.05 15.24
C TYR A 29 2.03 16.52 15.51
N VAL A 30 0.95 17.01 14.89
CA VAL A 30 0.41 18.34 15.10
C VAL A 30 -0.99 18.19 15.71
N GLU A 31 -1.15 18.60 16.96
CA GLU A 31 -2.45 18.57 17.64
C GLU A 31 -3.44 19.51 16.95
N GLY A 32 -4.66 19.00 16.68
CA GLY A 32 -5.71 19.79 16.04
C GLY A 32 -5.42 20.15 14.58
N TYR A 33 -4.54 19.42 13.90
CA TYR A 33 -4.29 19.63 12.47
C TYR A 33 -5.59 19.67 11.68
N ARG A 34 -5.68 20.64 10.79
CA ARG A 34 -6.77 20.74 9.81
C ARG A 34 -6.18 20.82 8.41
N PRO A 35 -6.67 20.00 7.47
CA PRO A 35 -6.25 20.07 6.08
C PRO A 35 -6.75 21.35 5.41
N PRO A 36 -6.16 21.76 4.29
CA PRO A 36 -6.64 22.91 3.52
C PRO A 36 -8.07 22.65 3.02
N GLU A 37 -8.89 23.71 2.94
CA GLU A 37 -10.28 23.63 2.45
C GLU A 37 -10.38 23.07 1.02
N LYS A 38 -9.36 23.27 0.23
CA LYS A 38 -9.27 22.75 -1.14
C LYS A 38 -7.89 22.14 -1.38
N PRO A 39 -7.83 20.90 -1.84
CA PRO A 39 -6.58 20.26 -2.17
C PRO A 39 -5.85 21.02 -3.30
N ALA A 40 -4.53 21.10 -3.21
CA ALA A 40 -3.72 21.64 -4.28
C ALA A 40 -3.88 20.77 -5.55
N LYS A 41 -3.94 21.42 -6.73
CA LYS A 41 -4.10 20.72 -8.02
C LYS A 41 -2.94 19.78 -8.34
N ASN A 42 -1.74 20.16 -7.90
CA ASN A 42 -0.54 19.35 -8.10
C ASN A 42 -0.25 18.56 -6.83
N GLN A 43 -0.13 17.26 -6.95
CA GLN A 43 0.19 16.37 -5.82
C GLN A 43 1.52 16.69 -5.13
N ARG A 44 2.46 17.38 -5.82
CA ARG A 44 3.73 17.81 -5.23
C ARG A 44 3.53 18.88 -4.15
N ASP A 45 2.45 19.63 -4.26
CA ASP A 45 2.12 20.76 -3.37
C ASP A 45 1.17 20.33 -2.23
N TRP A 46 0.88 19.03 -2.12
CA TRP A 46 0.09 18.49 -1.03
C TRP A 46 0.81 18.59 0.30
N ASP A 47 0.07 18.83 1.36
CA ASP A 47 0.61 18.86 2.70
C ASP A 47 1.22 17.52 3.09
N VAL A 48 2.42 17.56 3.67
CA VAL A 48 3.09 16.37 4.19
C VAL A 48 2.92 16.33 5.71
N ILE A 49 2.13 15.37 6.18
CA ILE A 49 1.68 15.27 7.57
C ILE A 49 2.19 14.02 8.26
N SER A 50 2.13 14.01 9.60
CA SER A 50 2.53 12.84 10.40
C SER A 50 1.57 11.65 10.16
N ARG A 51 2.06 10.45 10.45
CA ARG A 51 1.22 9.25 10.41
C ARG A 51 0.00 9.36 11.30
N LYS A 52 0.14 9.94 12.52
CA LYS A 52 -0.97 10.07 13.45
C LYS A 52 -2.04 11.03 12.93
N ASN A 53 -1.64 12.20 12.39
CA ASN A 53 -2.61 13.11 11.77
C ASN A 53 -3.31 12.49 10.56
N PHE A 54 -2.57 11.71 9.76
CA PHE A 54 -3.14 11.02 8.62
C PHE A 54 -4.19 9.97 9.03
N ILE A 55 -3.94 9.20 10.10
CA ILE A 55 -4.90 8.25 10.66
C ILE A 55 -6.16 8.97 11.16
N GLU A 56 -6.00 10.08 11.87
CA GLU A 56 -7.13 10.89 12.34
C GLU A 56 -8.03 11.35 11.18
N LEU A 57 -7.44 11.78 10.06
CA LEU A 57 -8.20 12.13 8.85
C LEU A 57 -8.87 10.92 8.19
N CYS A 58 -8.23 9.75 8.21
CA CYS A 58 -8.85 8.51 7.71
C CYS A 58 -10.07 8.13 8.54
N GLU A 59 -9.97 8.18 9.86
CA GLU A 59 -11.08 7.88 10.76
C GLU A 59 -12.24 8.87 10.60
N GLU A 60 -11.95 10.17 10.44
CA GLU A 60 -12.95 11.21 10.24
C GLU A 60 -13.69 11.02 8.90
N LEU A 61 -12.97 10.83 7.80
CA LEU A 61 -13.58 10.68 6.48
C LEU A 61 -14.33 9.36 6.33
N ALA A 62 -13.84 8.26 6.92
CA ALA A 62 -14.51 6.97 6.89
C ALA A 62 -15.93 7.06 7.49
N VAL A 63 -16.10 7.76 8.62
CA VAL A 63 -17.41 7.98 9.25
C VAL A 63 -18.38 8.71 8.32
N GLU A 64 -17.91 9.68 7.55
CA GLU A 64 -18.76 10.41 6.60
C GLU A 64 -19.09 9.55 5.37
N ASP A 65 -18.13 8.82 4.84
CA ASP A 65 -18.32 7.93 3.69
C ASP A 65 -19.28 6.77 4.05
N GLU A 66 -19.18 6.17 5.25
CA GLU A 66 -20.10 5.14 5.75
C GLU A 66 -21.55 5.62 5.72
N LYS A 67 -21.85 6.82 6.21
CA LYS A 67 -23.22 7.38 6.21
C LYS A 67 -23.77 7.53 4.79
N VAL A 68 -22.92 7.97 3.86
CA VAL A 68 -23.32 8.12 2.45
C VAL A 68 -23.62 6.75 1.82
N PHE A 69 -22.80 5.74 2.11
CA PHE A 69 -23.04 4.38 1.63
C PHE A 69 -24.25 3.73 2.28
N GLU A 70 -24.49 3.93 3.58
CA GLU A 70 -25.67 3.44 4.29
C GLU A 70 -26.96 3.99 3.65
N ASP A 71 -27.02 5.31 3.41
CA ASP A 71 -28.14 5.94 2.73
C ASP A 71 -28.36 5.36 1.32
N LEU A 72 -27.28 5.19 0.55
CA LEU A 72 -27.34 4.58 -0.77
C LEU A 72 -27.87 3.15 -0.72
N PHE A 73 -27.32 2.31 0.13
CA PHE A 73 -27.70 0.89 0.24
C PHE A 73 -29.14 0.73 0.76
N THR A 74 -29.55 1.59 1.67
CA THR A 74 -30.95 1.63 2.15
C THR A 74 -31.90 1.96 1.02
N ARG A 75 -31.59 2.94 0.18
CA ARG A 75 -32.39 3.31 -1.00
C ARG A 75 -32.42 2.20 -2.06
N LEU A 76 -31.33 1.45 -2.21
CA LEU A 76 -31.27 0.30 -3.10
C LEU A 76 -32.00 -0.94 -2.53
N GLY A 77 -32.49 -0.88 -1.30
CA GLY A 77 -33.24 -1.96 -0.65
C GLY A 77 -32.36 -3.09 -0.12
N LEU A 78 -31.10 -2.80 0.24
CA LEU A 78 -30.21 -3.79 0.86
C LEU A 78 -30.82 -4.24 2.20
N SER A 79 -31.16 -5.54 2.30
CA SER A 79 -31.82 -6.12 3.47
C SER A 79 -30.80 -6.59 4.50
N VAL A 80 -30.36 -5.67 5.34
CA VAL A 80 -29.48 -5.92 6.49
C VAL A 80 -30.06 -5.29 7.75
N ASP A 81 -29.59 -5.74 8.89
CA ASP A 81 -29.88 -5.11 10.17
C ASP A 81 -28.81 -4.04 10.44
N TRP A 82 -29.21 -2.79 10.30
CA TRP A 82 -28.32 -1.63 10.44
C TRP A 82 -27.92 -1.37 11.90
N ASP A 83 -28.64 -1.94 12.88
CA ASP A 83 -28.22 -1.89 14.29
C ASP A 83 -27.10 -2.91 14.60
N MET A 84 -26.84 -3.84 13.67
CA MET A 84 -25.79 -4.84 13.78
C MET A 84 -24.65 -4.54 12.80
N THR A 85 -24.02 -3.39 12.96
CA THR A 85 -22.87 -2.96 12.16
C THR A 85 -21.55 -3.14 12.91
N TYR A 86 -20.45 -3.33 12.17
CA TYR A 86 -19.09 -3.27 12.69
C TYR A 86 -18.18 -2.60 11.67
N ARG A 87 -17.04 -2.12 12.12
CA ARG A 87 -16.01 -1.49 11.29
C ARG A 87 -14.72 -2.28 11.43
N THR A 88 -13.99 -2.49 10.33
CA THR A 88 -12.70 -3.20 10.37
C THR A 88 -11.63 -2.45 11.17
N ILE A 89 -11.80 -1.15 11.36
CA ILE A 89 -10.88 -0.26 12.08
C ILE A 89 -11.32 0.05 13.52
N ASP A 90 -12.45 -0.48 14.00
CA ASP A 90 -12.86 -0.31 15.40
C ASP A 90 -11.93 -1.05 16.38
N ASP A 91 -12.01 -0.69 17.65
CA ASP A 91 -11.13 -1.25 18.69
C ASP A 91 -11.31 -2.76 18.85
N VAL A 92 -12.54 -3.28 18.71
CA VAL A 92 -12.84 -4.70 18.85
C VAL A 92 -12.27 -5.46 17.66
N SER A 93 -12.53 -5.02 16.45
CA SER A 93 -12.03 -5.65 15.22
C SER A 93 -10.50 -5.65 15.18
N ARG A 94 -9.87 -4.53 15.53
CA ARG A 94 -8.42 -4.44 15.64
C ARG A 94 -7.85 -5.41 16.68
N ALA A 95 -8.46 -5.49 17.85
CA ALA A 95 -8.01 -6.39 18.90
C ALA A 95 -8.13 -7.88 18.51
N VAL A 96 -9.21 -8.25 17.81
CA VAL A 96 -9.42 -9.61 17.30
C VAL A 96 -8.40 -9.95 16.23
N SER A 97 -8.20 -9.07 15.24
CA SER A 97 -7.22 -9.25 14.16
C SER A 97 -5.79 -9.39 14.70
N GLN A 98 -5.40 -8.56 15.66
CA GLN A 98 -4.06 -8.62 16.26
C GLN A 98 -3.85 -9.89 17.05
N ARG A 99 -4.85 -10.37 17.80
CA ARG A 99 -4.76 -11.65 18.51
C ARG A 99 -4.63 -12.82 17.55
N ALA A 100 -5.39 -12.84 16.46
CA ALA A 100 -5.29 -13.86 15.43
C ALA A 100 -3.91 -13.86 14.76
N PHE A 101 -3.36 -12.70 14.46
CA PHE A 101 -2.02 -12.57 13.91
C PHE A 101 -0.93 -13.08 14.87
N LEU A 102 -1.01 -12.72 16.15
CA LEU A 102 -0.09 -13.21 17.17
C LEU A 102 -0.18 -14.74 17.35
N ALA A 103 -1.38 -15.32 17.27
CA ALA A 103 -1.55 -16.77 17.27
C ALA A 103 -0.90 -17.40 16.04
N GLY A 104 -1.02 -16.81 14.85
CA GLY A 104 -0.35 -17.26 13.63
C GLY A 104 1.19 -17.21 13.74
N ILE A 105 1.74 -16.19 14.40
CA ILE A 105 3.18 -16.14 14.70
C ILE A 105 3.57 -17.27 15.65
N ALA A 106 2.79 -17.50 16.69
CA ALA A 106 3.08 -18.55 17.69
C ALA A 106 3.01 -19.96 17.11
N SER A 107 2.12 -20.20 16.13
CA SER A 107 2.03 -21.48 15.39
C SER A 107 3.08 -21.62 14.29
N GLY A 108 3.77 -20.54 13.89
CA GLY A 108 4.73 -20.54 12.79
C GLY A 108 4.10 -20.35 11.40
N ASP A 109 2.79 -20.09 11.32
CA ASP A 109 2.09 -19.84 10.06
C ASP A 109 2.38 -18.43 9.50
N ALA A 110 2.69 -17.47 10.38
CA ALA A 110 3.12 -16.13 10.02
C ALA A 110 4.59 -15.93 10.43
N TYR A 111 5.42 -15.50 9.49
CA TYR A 111 6.85 -15.25 9.71
C TYR A 111 7.34 -14.11 8.82
N LEU A 112 8.47 -13.51 9.19
CA LEU A 112 9.14 -12.50 8.39
C LEU A 112 9.92 -13.17 7.25
N ALA A 113 9.65 -12.76 6.02
CA ALA A 113 10.37 -13.23 4.84
C ALA A 113 10.96 -12.04 4.06
N GLU A 114 12.18 -12.22 3.55
CA GLU A 114 12.78 -11.30 2.60
C GLU A 114 12.32 -11.69 1.18
N ALA A 115 11.40 -10.91 0.63
CA ALA A 115 10.85 -11.13 -0.69
C ALA A 115 10.61 -9.80 -1.42
N PRO A 116 10.73 -9.76 -2.77
CA PRO A 116 10.35 -8.59 -3.55
C PRO A 116 8.88 -8.23 -3.33
N THR A 117 8.61 -6.94 -3.14
CA THR A 117 7.25 -6.41 -2.98
C THR A 117 7.03 -5.30 -4.00
N MET A 118 5.84 -5.25 -4.59
CA MET A 118 5.44 -4.14 -5.44
C MET A 118 5.32 -2.87 -4.60
N TRP A 119 5.89 -1.79 -5.10
CA TRP A 119 6.01 -0.53 -4.37
C TRP A 119 5.58 0.65 -5.22
N ASP A 120 4.64 1.46 -4.72
CA ASP A 120 4.26 2.73 -5.32
C ASP A 120 5.20 3.83 -4.82
N VAL A 121 6.00 4.38 -5.74
CA VAL A 121 7.00 5.41 -5.41
C VAL A 121 6.38 6.77 -5.13
N THR A 122 5.15 7.01 -5.59
CA THR A 122 4.42 8.27 -5.39
C THR A 122 3.79 8.31 -4.01
N PHE A 123 3.06 7.26 -3.67
CA PHE A 123 2.39 7.11 -2.38
C PHE A 123 3.28 6.50 -1.30
N ARG A 124 4.46 5.97 -1.67
CA ARG A 124 5.44 5.34 -0.77
C ARG A 124 4.82 4.22 0.07
N THR A 125 4.14 3.32 -0.59
CA THR A 125 3.48 2.19 0.05
C THR A 125 3.63 0.90 -0.77
N ALA A 126 3.51 -0.24 -0.11
CA ALA A 126 3.38 -1.52 -0.78
C ALA A 126 2.00 -1.62 -1.47
N VAL A 127 1.96 -2.32 -2.59
CA VAL A 127 0.77 -2.46 -3.44
C VAL A 127 0.47 -3.95 -3.61
N ALA A 128 -0.81 -4.32 -3.45
CA ALA A 128 -1.27 -5.67 -3.71
C ALA A 128 -1.31 -5.96 -5.21
N GLN A 129 -1.16 -7.23 -5.61
CA GLN A 129 -1.22 -7.62 -7.02
C GLN A 129 -2.56 -7.24 -7.68
N ALA A 130 -3.66 -7.29 -6.93
CA ALA A 130 -4.98 -6.92 -7.44
C ALA A 130 -5.13 -5.43 -7.79
N GLU A 131 -4.21 -4.58 -7.34
CA GLU A 131 -4.22 -3.14 -7.60
C GLU A 131 -3.31 -2.73 -8.76
N LEU A 132 -2.62 -3.70 -9.39
CA LEU A 132 -1.74 -3.46 -10.53
C LEU A 132 -2.57 -3.32 -11.80
N GLU A 133 -2.24 -2.31 -12.60
CA GLU A 133 -2.78 -2.11 -13.94
C GLU A 133 -1.67 -2.36 -14.96
N ASP A 134 -1.94 -3.26 -15.91
CA ASP A 134 -1.04 -3.50 -17.01
C ASP A 134 -1.08 -2.32 -18.00
N ARG A 135 0.11 -1.81 -18.33
CA ARG A 135 0.27 -0.73 -19.32
C ARG A 135 1.32 -1.12 -20.33
N GLU A 136 0.98 -0.99 -21.60
CA GLU A 136 1.96 -1.09 -22.67
C GLU A 136 2.86 0.15 -22.68
N VAL A 137 4.16 -0.05 -22.50
CA VAL A 137 5.17 1.00 -22.56
C VAL A 137 6.29 0.57 -23.52
N PRO A 138 6.91 1.51 -24.27
CA PRO A 138 8.09 1.19 -25.04
C PRO A 138 9.18 0.64 -24.14
N GLY A 139 9.67 -0.55 -24.45
CA GLY A 139 10.75 -1.22 -23.71
C GLY A 139 11.92 -1.56 -24.62
N ALA A 140 13.05 -1.91 -24.00
CA ALA A 140 14.24 -2.37 -24.70
C ALA A 140 14.92 -3.48 -23.92
N TYR A 141 15.57 -4.40 -24.64
CA TYR A 141 16.53 -5.33 -24.06
C TYR A 141 17.88 -4.65 -23.95
N HIS A 142 18.42 -4.62 -22.76
CA HIS A 142 19.74 -4.08 -22.47
C HIS A 142 20.72 -5.23 -22.29
N ARG A 143 21.80 -5.25 -23.08
CA ARG A 143 22.85 -6.26 -22.99
C ARG A 143 24.03 -5.71 -22.21
N TYR A 144 24.44 -6.42 -21.16
CA TYR A 144 25.54 -6.08 -20.30
C TYR A 144 26.58 -7.20 -20.31
N ALA A 145 27.86 -6.79 -20.30
CA ALA A 145 29.02 -7.70 -20.19
C ALA A 145 29.56 -7.63 -18.75
N PHE A 146 29.68 -8.78 -18.12
CA PHE A 146 30.42 -8.95 -16.87
C PHE A 146 31.72 -9.70 -17.15
N THR A 147 32.79 -9.28 -16.48
CA THR A 147 34.08 -9.99 -16.57
C THR A 147 34.17 -11.01 -15.44
N ALA A 148 34.30 -12.28 -15.77
CA ALA A 148 34.51 -13.34 -14.80
C ALA A 148 35.96 -13.29 -14.25
N ALA A 149 36.24 -14.02 -13.18
CA ALA A 149 37.53 -14.03 -12.51
C ALA A 149 38.70 -14.57 -13.40
N ASP A 150 38.37 -15.39 -14.40
CA ASP A 150 39.28 -15.91 -15.42
C ASP A 150 39.47 -14.99 -16.64
N GLY A 151 38.77 -13.82 -16.63
CA GLY A 151 38.81 -12.84 -17.71
C GLY A 151 37.79 -13.07 -18.82
N GLU A 152 37.00 -14.15 -18.76
CA GLU A 152 35.93 -14.41 -19.72
C GLU A 152 34.80 -13.39 -19.60
N GLN A 153 34.21 -12.99 -20.75
CA GLN A 153 33.06 -12.10 -20.78
C GLN A 153 31.76 -12.89 -20.69
N VAL A 154 30.96 -12.62 -19.65
CA VAL A 154 29.64 -13.18 -19.47
C VAL A 154 28.59 -12.11 -19.82
N PHE A 155 27.77 -12.38 -20.83
CA PHE A 155 26.74 -11.47 -21.25
C PHE A 155 25.38 -11.84 -20.61
N ILE A 156 24.70 -10.82 -20.14
CA ILE A 156 23.29 -10.93 -19.72
C ILE A 156 22.42 -9.96 -20.53
N GLU A 157 21.16 -10.30 -20.68
CA GLU A 157 20.15 -9.42 -21.27
C GLU A 157 19.02 -9.20 -20.26
N THR A 158 18.59 -7.97 -20.12
CA THR A 158 17.51 -7.59 -19.19
C THR A 158 16.66 -6.48 -19.77
N THR A 159 15.38 -6.50 -19.47
CA THR A 159 14.46 -5.37 -19.72
C THR A 159 14.46 -4.37 -18.56
N ARG A 160 15.16 -4.68 -17.47
CA ARG A 160 15.14 -3.90 -16.22
C ARG A 160 16.58 -3.53 -15.78
N PRO A 161 17.20 -2.58 -16.47
CA PRO A 161 18.57 -2.18 -16.17
C PRO A 161 18.74 -1.56 -14.77
N GLU A 162 17.67 -1.00 -14.22
CA GLU A 162 17.65 -0.43 -12.88
C GLU A 162 17.95 -1.47 -11.78
N LEU A 163 17.71 -2.75 -12.04
CA LEU A 163 17.97 -3.82 -11.08
C LEU A 163 19.44 -4.25 -11.02
N LEU A 164 20.30 -3.75 -11.91
CA LEU A 164 21.74 -4.07 -11.89
C LEU A 164 22.41 -3.67 -10.56
N ALA A 165 21.96 -2.56 -9.94
CA ALA A 165 22.46 -2.12 -8.65
C ALA A 165 22.14 -3.11 -7.50
N SER A 166 21.13 -3.95 -7.68
CA SER A 166 20.72 -4.98 -6.72
C SER A 166 21.37 -6.34 -6.98
N LEU A 167 22.14 -6.47 -8.07
CA LEU A 167 22.77 -7.72 -8.45
C LEU A 167 24.02 -7.95 -7.59
N LEU A 168 23.91 -8.82 -6.61
CA LEU A 168 25.03 -9.20 -5.74
C LEU A 168 25.93 -10.27 -6.38
N ARG A 169 25.34 -11.12 -7.26
CA ARG A 169 26.04 -12.21 -7.89
C ARG A 169 25.24 -12.72 -9.11
N PRO A 170 25.84 -12.79 -10.32
CA PRO A 170 25.23 -13.50 -11.43
C PRO A 170 25.10 -14.98 -11.10
N GLY A 171 23.87 -15.48 -10.97
CA GLY A 171 23.62 -16.89 -10.72
C GLY A 171 23.95 -17.72 -11.95
N ARG A 172 24.78 -18.76 -11.81
CA ARG A 172 24.92 -19.79 -12.84
C ARG A 172 23.62 -20.62 -12.84
N PRO A 173 22.96 -20.84 -13.98
CA PRO A 173 21.78 -21.70 -14.01
C PRO A 173 22.15 -23.10 -13.50
N PRO A 174 21.29 -23.73 -12.65
CA PRO A 174 21.54 -25.09 -12.20
C PRO A 174 21.47 -26.02 -13.41
N GLY A 175 22.54 -26.80 -13.68
CA GLY A 175 22.47 -27.99 -14.52
C GLY A 175 23.03 -27.96 -15.91
N ARG A 176 24.13 -27.24 -16.20
CA ARG A 176 25.06 -27.63 -17.27
C ARG A 176 26.43 -27.91 -16.68
N ARG A 177 26.71 -29.20 -16.50
CA ARG A 177 28.07 -29.71 -16.38
C ARG A 177 28.70 -29.76 -17.76
#